data_c3410c8fa957a58ffaa34bbd930bbff9
#
_entry.id   c3410c8fa957a58ffaa34bbd930bbff9
#
_cell.length_a   1.000
_cell.length_b   1.000
_cell.length_c   1.000
_cell.angle_alpha   90.00
_cell.angle_beta   90.00
_cell.angle_gamma   90.00
#
_symmetry.space_group_name_H-M   'P 1'
#
loop_
_entity.id
_entity.type
_entity.pdbx_description
1 polymer ?
#
loop_
_entity_poly.entity_id
_entity_poly.type
_entity_poly.pdbx_seq_one_letter_code
_entity_poly.pdbx_strand_id
1 'polypeptide(L)'
;MELIDVLESTYTCRYYKEDEVEEEKLKRVLSAARWGPSGGNRQPVSLIVVRDKDKKSALQDLYLPLWEPYVRGIEQGDIKISARNSRMLQAADHFARNLANVPVLIQICARLEDVHPTDIELDRLSIVGGASVYPAVQNILLSARNEGLGSALTTLLCTVEYDVKKLLEIPDDVSTAAMLTLGYPVNKFPSKLNRKPIEDMCWNETFGRNFF
;
A
#
# COMPACT_ATOMS: atom_id res chain seq x y z
N MET A 1 0.31 -15.59 -15.13
CA MET A 1 1.60 -15.93 -14.47
C MET A 1 1.33 -17.00 -13.42
N GLU A 2 2.33 -17.84 -13.11
CA GLU A 2 2.23 -18.71 -11.94
C GLU A 2 2.21 -17.89 -10.66
N LEU A 3 1.51 -18.35 -9.64
CA LEU A 3 1.35 -17.62 -8.38
C LEU A 3 2.71 -17.28 -7.74
N ILE A 4 3.66 -18.21 -7.77
CA ILE A 4 4.97 -18.01 -7.17
C ILE A 4 5.74 -16.88 -7.88
N ASP A 5 5.66 -16.78 -9.21
CA ASP A 5 6.31 -15.70 -9.98
C ASP A 5 5.72 -14.32 -9.61
N VAL A 6 4.41 -14.27 -9.39
CA VAL A 6 3.73 -13.04 -8.96
C VAL A 6 4.22 -12.64 -7.56
N LEU A 7 4.23 -13.57 -6.61
CA LEU A 7 4.69 -13.34 -5.23
C LEU A 7 6.15 -12.87 -5.18
N GLU A 8 7.03 -13.54 -5.92
CA GLU A 8 8.46 -13.25 -5.92
C GLU A 8 8.84 -11.94 -6.62
N SER A 9 7.98 -11.42 -7.50
CA SER A 9 8.27 -10.24 -8.31
C SER A 9 7.38 -9.02 -8.06
N THR A 10 6.40 -9.10 -7.15
CA THR A 10 5.58 -7.95 -6.75
C THR A 10 6.40 -7.01 -5.87
N TYR A 11 6.88 -5.91 -6.45
CA TYR A 11 7.71 -4.91 -5.78
C TYR A 11 6.98 -3.57 -5.62
N THR A 12 7.48 -2.71 -4.74
CA THR A 12 6.97 -1.34 -4.61
C THR A 12 7.43 -0.49 -5.79
N CYS A 13 6.53 -0.24 -6.74
CA CYS A 13 6.78 0.62 -7.89
C CYS A 13 6.74 2.10 -7.47
N ARG A 14 7.72 2.89 -7.90
CA ARG A 14 7.81 4.32 -7.60
C ARG A 14 8.04 5.19 -8.84
N TYR A 15 8.18 4.56 -10.00
CA TYR A 15 8.39 5.22 -11.29
C TYR A 15 7.38 4.67 -12.28
N TYR A 16 6.47 5.52 -12.71
CA TYR A 16 5.36 5.16 -13.57
C TYR A 16 5.48 5.86 -14.92
N LYS A 17 5.03 5.20 -15.97
CA LYS A 17 4.77 5.82 -17.26
C LYS A 17 3.47 6.63 -17.18
N GLU A 18 3.29 7.55 -18.11
CA GLU A 18 2.07 8.35 -18.23
C GLU A 18 0.92 7.62 -18.93
N ASP A 19 1.21 6.40 -19.43
CA ASP A 19 0.22 5.58 -20.14
C ASP A 19 -1.01 5.32 -19.27
N GLU A 20 -2.19 5.53 -19.83
CA GLU A 20 -3.45 5.21 -19.14
C GLU A 20 -3.58 3.70 -18.91
N VAL A 21 -4.18 3.35 -17.78
CA VAL A 21 -4.53 1.96 -17.47
C VAL A 21 -5.91 1.68 -18.06
N GLU A 22 -5.98 0.64 -18.89
CA GLU A 22 -7.21 0.23 -19.55
C GLU A 22 -8.28 -0.17 -18.54
N GLU A 23 -9.53 0.23 -18.79
CA GLU A 23 -10.66 0.02 -17.88
C GLU A 23 -10.86 -1.45 -17.49
N GLU A 24 -10.79 -2.35 -18.47
CA GLU A 24 -10.97 -3.78 -18.23
C GLU A 24 -9.84 -4.37 -17.38
N LYS A 25 -8.61 -3.89 -17.56
CA LYS A 25 -7.48 -4.30 -16.74
C LYS A 25 -7.63 -3.81 -15.29
N LEU A 26 -7.99 -2.53 -15.15
CA LEU A 26 -8.27 -1.93 -13.84
C LEU A 26 -9.39 -2.69 -13.11
N LYS A 27 -10.48 -3.02 -13.80
CA LYS A 27 -11.60 -3.79 -13.26
C LYS A 27 -11.16 -5.17 -12.73
N ARG A 28 -10.30 -5.88 -13.47
CA ARG A 28 -9.75 -7.18 -13.01
C ARG A 28 -8.91 -7.00 -11.73
N VAL A 29 -8.06 -5.98 -11.70
CA VAL A 29 -7.23 -5.67 -10.54
C VAL A 29 -8.07 -5.34 -9.31
N LEU A 30 -9.05 -4.46 -9.44
CA LEU A 30 -9.94 -4.07 -8.35
C LEU A 30 -10.82 -5.24 -7.85
N SER A 31 -11.28 -6.09 -8.79
CA SER A 31 -12.10 -7.25 -8.45
C SER A 31 -11.39 -8.26 -7.56
N ALA A 32 -10.05 -8.30 -7.58
CA ALA A 32 -9.27 -9.19 -6.73
C ALA A 32 -9.44 -8.86 -5.23
N ALA A 33 -9.75 -7.62 -4.87
CA ALA A 33 -10.00 -7.21 -3.49
C ALA A 33 -11.10 -8.05 -2.82
N ARG A 34 -12.13 -8.42 -3.57
CA ARG A 34 -13.30 -9.19 -3.08
C ARG A 34 -12.94 -10.53 -2.44
N TRP A 35 -11.78 -11.08 -2.81
CA TRP A 35 -11.34 -12.41 -2.37
C TRP A 35 -10.45 -12.35 -1.12
N GLY A 36 -10.22 -11.16 -0.57
CA GLY A 36 -9.59 -11.01 0.74
C GLY A 36 -10.51 -11.53 1.84
N PRO A 37 -10.03 -12.41 2.75
CA PRO A 37 -10.84 -12.85 3.88
C PRO A 37 -11.13 -11.69 4.83
N SER A 38 -12.30 -11.75 5.49
CA SER A 38 -12.69 -10.82 6.53
C SER A 38 -13.42 -11.54 7.65
N GLY A 39 -13.28 -11.07 8.88
CA GLY A 39 -13.94 -11.63 10.05
C GLY A 39 -15.46 -11.69 9.86
N GLY A 40 -16.07 -12.87 10.04
CA GLY A 40 -17.50 -13.07 9.83
C GLY A 40 -17.99 -12.78 8.41
N ASN A 41 -17.10 -12.72 7.41
CA ASN A 41 -17.40 -12.34 6.02
C ASN A 41 -18.09 -10.96 5.90
N ARG A 42 -17.74 -10.02 6.76
CA ARG A 42 -18.37 -8.68 6.81
C ARG A 42 -17.96 -7.74 5.69
N GLN A 43 -16.81 -8.01 5.04
CA GLN A 43 -16.34 -7.30 3.85
C GLN A 43 -16.28 -5.76 4.03
N PRO A 44 -15.53 -5.26 5.03
CA PRO A 44 -15.53 -3.84 5.41
C PRO A 44 -14.92 -2.91 4.37
N VAL A 45 -14.22 -3.44 3.36
CA VAL A 45 -13.38 -2.67 2.43
C VAL A 45 -14.20 -1.98 1.35
N SER A 46 -13.92 -0.70 1.14
CA SER A 46 -14.39 0.08 -0.01
C SER A 46 -13.19 0.68 -0.74
N LEU A 47 -13.33 0.87 -2.04
CA LEU A 47 -12.27 1.36 -2.92
C LEU A 47 -12.75 2.63 -3.63
N ILE A 48 -11.97 3.73 -3.55
CA ILE A 48 -12.21 4.94 -4.33
C ILE A 48 -11.11 5.07 -5.35
N VAL A 49 -11.46 5.01 -6.63
CA VAL A 49 -10.52 5.17 -7.74
C VAL A 49 -10.42 6.63 -8.12
N VAL A 50 -9.22 7.20 -8.04
CA VAL A 50 -8.95 8.61 -8.33
C VAL A 50 -8.09 8.70 -9.59
N ARG A 51 -8.65 9.24 -10.67
CA ARG A 51 -7.97 9.56 -11.94
C ARG A 51 -7.98 11.06 -12.23
N ASP A 52 -8.90 11.78 -11.61
CA ASP A 52 -9.03 13.22 -11.76
C ASP A 52 -7.73 13.92 -11.35
N LYS A 53 -7.24 14.81 -12.22
CA LYS A 53 -5.94 15.47 -12.04
C LYS A 53 -5.91 16.40 -10.84
N ASP A 54 -7.00 17.12 -10.61
CA ASP A 54 -7.08 18.10 -9.52
C ASP A 54 -7.13 17.37 -8.17
N LYS A 55 -7.92 16.30 -8.08
CA LYS A 55 -7.95 15.45 -6.88
C LYS A 55 -6.60 14.77 -6.61
N LYS A 56 -5.90 14.28 -7.63
CA LYS A 56 -4.56 13.71 -7.48
C LYS A 56 -3.55 14.76 -7.02
N SER A 57 -3.61 15.99 -7.56
CA SER A 57 -2.78 17.11 -7.11
C SER A 57 -3.06 17.45 -5.64
N ALA A 58 -4.33 17.58 -5.26
CA ALA A 58 -4.71 17.86 -3.88
C ALA A 58 -4.24 16.76 -2.91
N LEU A 59 -4.30 15.47 -3.31
CA LEU A 59 -3.75 14.36 -2.50
C LEU A 59 -2.22 14.45 -2.36
N GLN A 60 -1.50 14.86 -3.40
CA GLN A 60 -0.06 15.12 -3.32
C GLN A 60 0.25 16.29 -2.39
N ASP A 61 -0.53 17.37 -2.45
CA ASP A 61 -0.37 18.55 -1.58
C ASP A 61 -0.59 18.21 -0.10
N LEU A 62 -1.47 17.24 0.20
CA LEU A 62 -1.63 16.67 1.53
C LEU A 62 -0.47 15.73 1.92
N TYR A 63 0.11 15.02 0.96
CA TYR A 63 1.17 14.04 1.19
C TYR A 63 2.53 14.68 1.50
N LEU A 64 2.91 15.70 0.74
CA LEU A 64 4.25 16.30 0.79
C LEU A 64 4.63 16.89 2.17
N PRO A 65 3.76 17.64 2.85
CA PRO A 65 4.07 18.14 4.19
C PRO A 65 4.33 17.09 5.25
N LEU A 66 3.81 15.86 5.04
CA LEU A 66 4.04 14.72 5.92
C LEU A 66 5.35 13.99 5.59
N TRP A 67 5.76 14.03 4.32
CA TRP A 67 6.97 13.36 3.83
C TRP A 67 8.25 14.20 4.06
N GLU A 68 8.20 15.50 3.81
CA GLU A 68 9.37 16.38 3.84
C GLU A 68 10.12 16.43 5.17
N PRO A 69 9.47 16.38 6.36
CA PRO A 69 10.19 16.35 7.63
C PRO A 69 11.10 15.13 7.77
N TYR A 70 10.68 13.98 7.24
CA TYR A 70 11.50 12.76 7.24
C TYR A 70 12.76 12.92 6.36
N VAL A 71 12.61 13.49 5.16
CA VAL A 71 13.75 13.77 4.27
C VAL A 71 14.72 14.74 4.91
N ARG A 72 14.21 15.87 5.46
CA ARG A 72 15.03 16.87 6.17
C ARG A 72 15.78 16.27 7.35
N GLY A 73 15.15 15.42 8.15
CA GLY A 73 15.82 14.76 9.28
C GLY A 73 16.98 13.86 8.85
N ILE A 74 16.90 13.27 7.64
CA ILE A 74 18.01 12.50 7.07
C ILE A 74 19.11 13.43 6.57
N GLU A 75 18.78 14.49 5.86
CA GLU A 75 19.76 15.48 5.34
C GLU A 75 20.52 16.17 6.46
N GLN A 76 19.87 16.46 7.57
CA GLN A 76 20.46 17.06 8.77
C GLN A 76 21.26 16.07 9.63
N GLY A 77 21.17 14.77 9.32
CA GLY A 77 21.89 13.70 10.06
C GLY A 77 21.18 13.22 11.32
N ASP A 78 19.99 13.74 11.62
CA ASP A 78 19.17 13.33 12.77
C ASP A 78 18.65 11.90 12.58
N ILE A 79 18.38 11.51 11.33
CA ILE A 79 17.96 10.16 10.95
C ILE A 79 19.07 9.50 10.14
N LYS A 80 19.72 8.48 10.71
CA LYS A 80 20.79 7.73 10.04
C LYS A 80 20.21 6.66 9.12
N ILE A 81 20.63 6.66 7.86
CA ILE A 81 20.30 5.63 6.89
C ILE A 81 21.55 4.95 6.35
N SER A 82 21.45 3.66 6.02
CA SER A 82 22.55 2.95 5.35
C SER A 82 22.66 3.37 3.87
N ALA A 83 23.81 3.16 3.25
CA ALA A 83 24.01 3.43 1.82
C ALA A 83 23.01 2.65 0.92
N ARG A 84 22.57 1.46 1.35
CA ARG A 84 21.51 0.70 0.67
C ARG A 84 20.17 1.43 0.71
N ASN A 85 19.86 2.06 1.83
CA ASN A 85 18.61 2.80 2.03
C ASN A 85 18.59 4.16 1.31
N SER A 86 19.76 4.72 0.96
CA SER A 86 19.88 5.98 0.22
C SER A 86 19.17 5.93 -1.15
N ARG A 87 19.40 4.87 -1.94
CA ARG A 87 18.70 4.69 -3.23
C ARG A 87 17.21 4.49 -3.06
N MET A 88 16.80 3.79 -2.01
CA MET A 88 15.39 3.59 -1.70
C MET A 88 14.73 4.90 -1.28
N LEU A 89 15.43 5.76 -0.53
CA LEU A 89 14.97 7.09 -0.15
C LEU A 89 14.80 7.99 -1.37
N GLN A 90 15.79 8.04 -2.28
CA GLN A 90 15.67 8.81 -3.52
C GLN A 90 14.44 8.39 -4.35
N ALA A 91 14.20 7.09 -4.48
CA ALA A 91 13.02 6.59 -5.17
C ALA A 91 11.72 6.94 -4.44
N ALA A 92 11.73 6.95 -3.10
CA ALA A 92 10.56 7.33 -2.30
C ALA A 92 10.30 8.84 -2.34
N ASP A 93 11.34 9.67 -2.38
CA ASP A 93 11.18 11.13 -2.55
C ASP A 93 10.67 11.46 -3.96
N HIS A 94 11.22 10.83 -4.99
CA HIS A 94 10.68 10.95 -6.35
C HIS A 94 9.19 10.57 -6.39
N PHE A 95 8.82 9.47 -5.78
CA PHE A 95 7.42 9.03 -5.70
C PHE A 95 6.53 10.07 -5.02
N ALA A 96 6.94 10.60 -3.87
CA ALA A 96 6.18 11.60 -3.13
C ALA A 96 5.93 12.87 -3.97
N ARG A 97 6.98 13.37 -4.66
CA ARG A 97 6.90 14.58 -5.49
C ARG A 97 6.19 14.38 -6.83
N ASN A 98 5.93 13.14 -7.21
CA ASN A 98 5.27 12.78 -8.48
C ASN A 98 3.98 11.98 -8.26
N LEU A 99 3.42 12.01 -7.07
CA LEU A 99 2.20 11.25 -6.73
C LEU A 99 1.03 11.63 -7.66
N ALA A 100 0.87 12.91 -7.98
CA ALA A 100 -0.17 13.41 -8.88
C ALA A 100 -0.03 12.92 -10.33
N ASN A 101 1.20 12.54 -10.75
CA ASN A 101 1.48 12.03 -12.10
C ASN A 101 1.21 10.53 -12.25
N VAL A 102 0.96 9.82 -11.16
CA VAL A 102 0.60 8.39 -11.22
C VAL A 102 -0.74 8.24 -11.96
N PRO A 103 -0.87 7.31 -12.92
CA PRO A 103 -2.09 7.16 -13.70
C PRO A 103 -3.35 6.96 -12.85
N VAL A 104 -3.27 6.09 -11.83
CA VAL A 104 -4.41 5.75 -10.96
C VAL A 104 -3.97 5.75 -9.50
N LEU A 105 -4.70 6.45 -8.64
CA LEU A 105 -4.64 6.32 -7.20
C LEU A 105 -5.89 5.56 -6.72
N ILE A 106 -5.74 4.71 -5.72
CA ILE A 106 -6.85 3.95 -5.13
C ILE A 106 -6.81 4.18 -3.62
N GLN A 107 -7.77 4.96 -3.12
CA GLN A 107 -7.96 5.11 -1.69
C GLN A 107 -8.67 3.87 -1.15
N ILE A 108 -8.04 3.18 -0.23
CA ILE A 108 -8.61 2.05 0.49
C ILE A 108 -9.28 2.59 1.74
N CYS A 109 -10.54 2.25 1.91
CA CYS A 109 -11.36 2.64 3.04
C CYS A 109 -11.94 1.40 3.73
N ALA A 110 -12.29 1.54 5.00
CA ALA A 110 -12.93 0.48 5.76
C ALA A 110 -14.03 1.05 6.68
N ARG A 111 -15.16 0.38 6.73
CA ARG A 111 -16.21 0.62 7.72
C ARG A 111 -15.80 -0.01 9.04
N LEU A 112 -15.55 0.81 10.06
CA LEU A 112 -14.96 0.34 11.32
C LEU A 112 -15.90 -0.55 12.12
N GLU A 113 -17.22 -0.37 12.03
CA GLU A 113 -18.20 -1.24 12.70
C GLU A 113 -18.14 -2.71 12.23
N ASP A 114 -17.61 -2.94 11.00
CA ASP A 114 -17.40 -4.27 10.42
C ASP A 114 -15.99 -4.83 10.66
N VAL A 115 -15.15 -4.09 11.38
CA VAL A 115 -13.80 -4.51 11.79
C VAL A 115 -13.82 -4.89 13.27
N HIS A 116 -13.37 -6.11 13.60
CA HIS A 116 -13.36 -6.61 14.97
C HIS A 116 -11.94 -6.91 15.46
N PRO A 117 -11.19 -5.90 15.91
CA PRO A 117 -9.90 -6.14 16.52
C PRO A 117 -10.10 -6.82 17.90
N THR A 118 -9.58 -8.05 18.03
CA THR A 118 -9.68 -8.84 19.26
C THR A 118 -8.59 -8.52 20.28
N ASP A 119 -7.70 -7.59 19.97
CA ASP A 119 -6.52 -7.25 20.77
C ASP A 119 -6.53 -5.81 21.31
N ILE A 120 -7.71 -5.16 21.36
CA ILE A 120 -7.83 -3.76 21.84
C ILE A 120 -7.66 -3.64 23.36
N GLU A 121 -7.91 -4.70 24.12
CA GLU A 121 -7.73 -4.75 25.58
C GLU A 121 -6.28 -5.00 26.01
N LEU A 122 -5.37 -5.25 25.05
CA LEU A 122 -3.97 -5.52 25.34
C LEU A 122 -3.18 -4.20 25.44
N ASP A 123 -2.26 -4.13 26.42
CA ASP A 123 -1.35 -2.97 26.59
C ASP A 123 -0.24 -2.98 25.51
N ARG A 124 -0.64 -2.88 24.25
CA ARG A 124 0.20 -2.73 23.06
C ARG A 124 -0.62 -2.21 21.89
N LEU A 125 0.08 -1.77 20.83
CA LEU A 125 -0.61 -1.41 19.59
C LEU A 125 -1.37 -2.61 19.02
N SER A 126 -2.61 -2.37 18.56
CA SER A 126 -3.41 -3.38 17.85
C SER A 126 -2.75 -3.71 16.50
N ILE A 127 -2.57 -4.99 16.24
CA ILE A 127 -2.16 -5.53 14.93
C ILE A 127 -3.31 -6.24 14.23
N VAL A 128 -4.38 -6.57 14.97
CA VAL A 128 -5.55 -7.27 14.43
C VAL A 128 -6.51 -6.31 13.70
N GLY A 129 -6.46 -5.01 13.98
CA GLY A 129 -7.35 -4.02 13.36
C GLY A 129 -7.34 -4.02 11.83
N GLY A 130 -6.20 -4.33 11.21
CA GLY A 130 -6.07 -4.43 9.74
C GLY A 130 -6.36 -5.80 9.14
N ALA A 131 -6.65 -6.82 9.95
CA ALA A 131 -6.75 -8.22 9.49
C ALA A 131 -7.84 -8.45 8.44
N SER A 132 -8.96 -7.70 8.49
CA SER A 132 -10.04 -7.75 7.51
C SER A 132 -9.88 -6.77 6.34
N VAL A 133 -8.80 -5.99 6.31
CA VAL A 133 -8.54 -4.93 5.30
C VAL A 133 -7.36 -5.29 4.42
N TYR A 134 -6.20 -5.55 5.01
CA TYR A 134 -4.96 -5.73 4.25
C TYR A 134 -4.88 -7.00 3.39
N PRO A 135 -5.62 -8.10 3.64
CA PRO A 135 -5.72 -9.19 2.67
C PRO A 135 -6.31 -8.76 1.33
N ALA A 136 -7.33 -7.88 1.33
CA ALA A 136 -7.87 -7.30 0.11
C ALA A 136 -6.85 -6.42 -0.62
N VAL A 137 -6.09 -5.62 0.14
CA VAL A 137 -4.99 -4.79 -0.38
C VAL A 137 -3.93 -5.66 -1.05
N GLN A 138 -3.49 -6.73 -0.39
CA GLN A 138 -2.48 -7.65 -0.96
C GLN A 138 -2.98 -8.30 -2.26
N ASN A 139 -4.25 -8.68 -2.33
CA ASN A 139 -4.82 -9.23 -3.55
C ASN A 139 -4.80 -8.24 -4.71
N ILE A 140 -5.06 -6.95 -4.46
CA ILE A 140 -4.93 -5.88 -5.47
C ILE A 140 -3.49 -5.79 -5.98
N LEU A 141 -2.49 -5.77 -5.08
CA LEU A 141 -1.07 -5.67 -5.45
C LEU A 141 -0.62 -6.86 -6.32
N LEU A 142 -1.01 -8.08 -5.94
CA LEU A 142 -0.69 -9.29 -6.69
C LEU A 142 -1.39 -9.30 -8.05
N SER A 143 -2.66 -8.92 -8.09
CA SER A 143 -3.42 -8.83 -9.34
C SER A 143 -2.84 -7.77 -10.27
N ALA A 144 -2.44 -6.61 -9.75
CA ALA A 144 -1.73 -5.58 -10.53
C ALA A 144 -0.48 -6.15 -11.19
N ARG A 145 0.34 -6.88 -10.43
CA ARG A 145 1.54 -7.54 -10.96
C ARG A 145 1.21 -8.55 -12.06
N ASN A 146 0.17 -9.36 -11.87
CA ASN A 146 -0.28 -10.34 -12.86
C ASN A 146 -0.75 -9.70 -14.17
N GLU A 147 -1.36 -8.51 -14.08
CA GLU A 147 -1.79 -7.69 -15.22
C GLU A 147 -0.65 -6.85 -15.85
N GLY A 148 0.59 -6.98 -15.34
CA GLY A 148 1.75 -6.23 -15.83
C GLY A 148 1.80 -4.78 -15.35
N LEU A 149 1.05 -4.43 -14.30
CA LEU A 149 1.03 -3.11 -13.68
C LEU A 149 1.92 -3.06 -12.45
N GLY A 150 2.63 -1.95 -12.29
CA GLY A 150 3.34 -1.60 -11.05
C GLY A 150 2.36 -1.02 -10.03
N SER A 151 2.64 -1.27 -8.76
CA SER A 151 1.84 -0.74 -7.65
C SER A 151 2.72 -0.39 -6.45
N ALA A 152 2.25 0.53 -5.63
CA ALA A 152 2.84 0.83 -4.33
C ALA A 152 1.73 1.05 -3.30
N LEU A 153 2.02 0.72 -2.04
CA LEU A 153 1.16 0.98 -0.89
C LEU A 153 1.80 2.05 -0.02
N THR A 154 1.01 3.03 0.39
CA THR A 154 1.36 4.01 1.42
C THR A 154 0.21 4.21 2.39
N THR A 155 0.53 4.45 3.66
CA THR A 155 -0.44 4.77 4.71
C THR A 155 -0.27 6.20 5.23
N LEU A 156 0.64 6.97 4.64
CA LEU A 156 1.02 8.30 5.16
C LEU A 156 -0.18 9.27 5.21
N LEU A 157 -1.06 9.20 4.21
CA LEU A 157 -2.26 10.05 4.16
C LEU A 157 -3.31 9.72 5.24
N CYS A 158 -3.23 8.56 5.88
CA CYS A 158 -4.08 8.26 7.04
C CYS A 158 -3.82 9.22 8.22
N THR A 159 -2.64 9.86 8.26
CA THR A 159 -2.30 10.87 9.27
C THR A 159 -3.19 12.13 9.16
N VAL A 160 -3.64 12.45 7.95
CA VAL A 160 -4.53 13.59 7.63
C VAL A 160 -5.89 13.09 7.12
N GLU A 161 -6.41 12.05 7.75
CA GLU A 161 -7.63 11.37 7.36
C GLU A 161 -8.81 12.33 7.13
N TYR A 162 -8.97 13.33 8.00
CA TYR A 162 -10.04 14.33 7.89
C TYR A 162 -10.03 15.06 6.53
N ASP A 163 -8.86 15.52 6.11
CA ASP A 163 -8.72 16.25 4.85
C ASP A 163 -8.91 15.35 3.63
N VAL A 164 -8.41 14.10 3.71
CA VAL A 164 -8.65 13.07 2.67
C VAL A 164 -10.15 12.75 2.56
N LYS A 165 -10.83 12.57 3.70
CA LYS A 165 -12.28 12.30 3.72
C LYS A 165 -13.05 13.45 3.10
N LYS A 166 -12.72 14.68 3.44
CA LYS A 166 -13.34 15.88 2.87
C LYS A 166 -13.12 15.98 1.36
N LEU A 167 -11.89 15.72 0.87
CA LEU A 167 -11.55 15.79 -0.55
C LEU A 167 -12.26 14.73 -1.38
N LEU A 168 -12.37 13.51 -0.84
CA LEU A 168 -12.93 12.35 -1.54
C LEU A 168 -14.39 12.06 -1.16
N GLU A 169 -15.02 12.92 -0.36
CA GLU A 169 -16.41 12.81 0.10
C GLU A 169 -16.70 11.46 0.81
N ILE A 170 -15.74 11.04 1.66
CA ILE A 170 -15.85 9.79 2.42
C ILE A 170 -16.75 10.03 3.65
N PRO A 171 -17.76 9.18 3.90
CA PRO A 171 -18.64 9.31 5.06
C PRO A 171 -17.90 9.20 6.40
N ASP A 172 -18.49 9.78 7.46
CA ASP A 172 -17.86 9.82 8.79
C ASP A 172 -17.66 8.45 9.44
N ASP A 173 -18.53 7.48 9.11
CA ASP A 173 -18.45 6.10 9.62
C ASP A 173 -17.48 5.20 8.85
N VAL A 174 -16.80 5.76 7.83
CA VAL A 174 -15.80 5.06 7.02
C VAL A 174 -14.43 5.70 7.23
N SER A 175 -13.44 4.89 7.57
CA SER A 175 -12.05 5.35 7.79
C SER A 175 -11.14 5.02 6.61
N THR A 176 -10.07 5.82 6.47
CA THR A 176 -9.00 5.54 5.50
C THR A 176 -8.04 4.49 6.05
N ALA A 177 -7.64 3.53 5.23
CA ALA A 177 -6.74 2.45 5.62
C ALA A 177 -5.38 2.52 4.91
N ALA A 178 -5.39 2.84 3.63
CA ALA A 178 -4.18 2.97 2.82
C ALA A 178 -4.50 3.66 1.50
N MET A 179 -3.46 4.14 0.81
CA MET A 179 -3.54 4.51 -0.59
C MET A 179 -2.65 3.59 -1.42
N LEU A 180 -3.19 3.09 -2.53
CA LEU A 180 -2.43 2.38 -3.55
C LEU A 180 -2.23 3.27 -4.76
N THR A 181 -1.08 3.13 -5.39
CA THR A 181 -0.80 3.69 -6.72
C THR A 181 -0.78 2.56 -7.74
N LEU A 182 -1.22 2.84 -8.97
CA LEU A 182 -1.30 1.86 -10.03
C LEU A 182 -0.98 2.49 -11.39
N GLY A 183 -0.16 1.81 -12.19
CA GLY A 183 0.21 2.25 -13.54
C GLY A 183 1.26 1.35 -14.16
N TYR A 184 1.62 1.62 -15.40
CA TYR A 184 2.71 0.90 -16.07
C TYR A 184 4.05 1.32 -15.48
N PRO A 185 4.92 0.37 -15.05
CA PRO A 185 6.21 0.70 -14.49
C PRO A 185 7.19 1.15 -15.59
N VAL A 186 8.03 2.15 -15.26
CA VAL A 186 9.17 2.55 -16.13
C VAL A 186 10.22 1.44 -16.14
N ASN A 187 10.51 0.87 -14.96
CA ASN A 187 11.51 -0.16 -14.81
C ASN A 187 10.92 -1.56 -15.02
N LYS A 188 11.74 -2.49 -15.49
CA LYS A 188 11.34 -3.91 -15.56
C LYS A 188 11.07 -4.46 -14.16
N PHE A 189 10.13 -5.38 -14.08
CA PHE A 189 9.91 -6.13 -12.84
C PHE A 189 11.16 -6.93 -12.48
N PRO A 190 11.49 -7.02 -11.19
CA PRO A 190 12.55 -7.91 -10.73
C PRO A 190 12.15 -9.37 -11.01
N SER A 191 13.14 -10.21 -11.26
CA SER A 191 12.91 -11.66 -11.36
C SER A 191 12.55 -12.24 -9.98
N LYS A 192 13.19 -11.72 -8.93
CA LYS A 192 12.98 -12.15 -7.55
C LYS A 192 13.29 -11.03 -6.57
N LEU A 193 12.46 -10.89 -5.54
CA LEU A 193 12.69 -9.97 -4.44
C LEU A 193 13.65 -10.57 -3.42
N ASN A 194 14.51 -9.72 -2.83
CA ASN A 194 15.31 -10.13 -1.70
C ASN A 194 14.45 -10.19 -0.43
N ARG A 195 14.38 -11.36 0.18
CA ARG A 195 13.66 -11.63 1.43
C ARG A 195 14.55 -12.43 2.37
N LYS A 196 14.22 -12.42 3.66
CA LYS A 196 14.84 -13.34 4.62
C LYS A 196 14.53 -14.78 4.23
N PRO A 197 15.45 -15.71 4.52
CA PRO A 197 15.16 -17.14 4.35
C PRO A 197 14.02 -17.56 5.29
N ILE A 198 13.33 -18.63 4.92
CA ILE A 198 12.17 -19.10 5.70
C ILE A 198 12.59 -19.57 7.11
N GLU A 199 13.79 -20.04 7.25
CA GLU A 199 14.41 -20.49 8.51
C GLU A 199 14.47 -19.38 9.55
N ASP A 200 14.54 -18.11 9.13
CA ASP A 200 14.60 -16.93 10.03
C ASP A 200 13.21 -16.52 10.54
N MET A 201 12.13 -17.15 10.07
CA MET A 201 10.76 -16.73 10.39
C MET A 201 9.79 -17.90 10.68
N CYS A 202 10.29 -19.13 10.65
CA CYS A 202 9.46 -20.32 10.89
C CYS A 202 10.03 -21.14 12.05
N TRP A 203 9.21 -21.32 13.08
CA TRP A 203 9.59 -22.04 14.30
C TRP A 203 8.72 -23.27 14.51
N ASN A 204 9.27 -24.30 15.12
CA ASN A 204 8.56 -25.53 15.43
C ASN A 204 7.93 -25.44 16.83
N GLU A 205 6.60 -25.34 16.90
CA GLU A 205 5.77 -25.31 18.11
C GLU A 205 6.03 -24.12 19.05
N THR A 206 7.28 -23.78 19.33
CA THR A 206 7.67 -22.69 20.22
C THR A 206 8.60 -21.70 19.53
N PHE A 207 8.47 -20.39 19.86
CA PHE A 207 9.31 -19.35 19.27
C PHE A 207 10.80 -19.60 19.59
N GLY A 208 11.65 -19.54 18.57
CA GLY A 208 13.09 -19.77 18.67
C GLY A 208 13.52 -21.22 18.47
N ARG A 209 12.62 -22.20 18.37
CA ARG A 209 12.95 -23.60 18.06
C ARG A 209 12.89 -23.81 16.54
N ASN A 210 14.01 -24.19 15.95
CA ASN A 210 14.11 -24.38 14.49
C ASN A 210 13.09 -25.40 13.98
N PHE A 211 12.43 -25.07 12.86
CA PHE A 211 11.52 -25.98 12.15
C PHE A 211 12.25 -26.85 11.13
N PHE A 212 13.25 -26.30 10.46
CA PHE A 212 14.07 -26.97 9.44
C PHE A 212 15.44 -27.38 9.99
#